data_975deba80fa2475ac84d7c86d0392d6f
#
_entry.id   975deba80fa2475ac84d7c86d0392d6f
#
_cell.length_a   1.000
_cell.length_b   1.000
_cell.length_c   1.000
_cell.angle_alpha   90.00
_cell.angle_beta   90.00
_cell.angle_gamma   90.00
#
_symmetry.space_group_name_H-M   'P 1'
#
loop_
_entity.id
_entity.type
_entity.pdbx_description
1 polymer ?
#
loop_
_entity_poly.entity_id
_entity_poly.type
_entity_poly.pdbx_seq_one_letter_code
_entity_poly.pdbx_strand_id
1 'polypeptide(L)'
;MEIIAHRGASHDAPENTLGAVQLAWQQHADAVEVDVRISRDGQLVVIHDDNTRRTGKAARKVSDQTLTELRSLDVGRWRGRQWSGERIPTLEEVMAAVPLGRRLFVEFKAGPDAIPELSRIARRSGRPPARIVAISFSLEMVKQLKAEMPGLEACWISSFRHYWKPARWSPGAGELIAAARKAGLDGVDLDARGPINAIFVRKLKRAGLKVYVWTVDSAVKARKLAAAGVDGITTNRPGWLRQKLDELPFLP
;
A
#
# COMPACT_ATOMS: atom_id res chain seq x y z
N MET A 1 3.15 12.43 -10.51
CA MET A 1 3.57 11.36 -9.57
C MET A 1 2.74 11.51 -8.30
N GLU A 2 2.07 10.44 -7.86
CA GLU A 2 1.28 10.43 -6.63
C GLU A 2 2.16 10.28 -5.39
N ILE A 3 1.80 10.95 -4.30
CA ILE A 3 2.37 10.72 -2.96
C ILE A 3 1.36 9.86 -2.19
N ILE A 4 1.76 8.62 -1.89
CA ILE A 4 0.94 7.61 -1.23
C ILE A 4 1.39 7.51 0.23
N ALA A 5 0.48 7.73 1.17
CA ALA A 5 0.78 7.67 2.60
C ALA A 5 0.79 6.21 3.07
N HIS A 6 1.98 5.68 3.42
CA HIS A 6 2.20 4.31 3.87
C HIS A 6 1.57 4.06 5.23
N ARG A 7 0.53 3.22 5.28
CA ARG A 7 -0.29 2.95 6.47
C ARG A 7 -0.89 4.21 7.08
N GLY A 8 -1.26 5.18 6.22
CA GLY A 8 -1.56 6.55 6.62
C GLY A 8 -0.31 7.41 6.84
N ALA A 9 -0.42 8.51 7.56
CA ALA A 9 0.72 9.35 7.95
C ALA A 9 1.51 8.69 9.10
N SER A 10 2.06 7.50 8.86
CA SER A 10 2.59 6.58 9.89
C SER A 10 3.83 7.09 10.63
N HIS A 11 4.52 8.11 10.08
CA HIS A 11 5.58 8.80 10.82
C HIS A 11 5.02 9.63 11.98
N ASP A 12 3.84 10.21 11.85
CA ASP A 12 3.28 11.19 12.79
C ASP A 12 2.13 10.60 13.62
N ALA A 13 1.47 9.55 13.12
CA ALA A 13 0.33 8.87 13.75
C ALA A 13 0.57 7.35 13.82
N PRO A 14 -0.22 6.60 14.64
CA PRO A 14 -0.11 5.16 14.69
C PRO A 14 -0.55 4.53 13.36
N GLU A 15 0.34 3.73 12.77
CA GLU A 15 0.10 3.07 11.48
C GLU A 15 -1.23 2.30 11.43
N ASN A 16 -1.86 2.27 10.25
CA ASN A 16 -3.06 1.47 10.00
C ASN A 16 -4.26 1.81 10.91
N THR A 17 -4.35 3.05 11.39
CA THR A 17 -5.51 3.56 12.16
C THR A 17 -6.29 4.59 11.36
N LEU A 18 -7.54 4.86 11.77
CA LEU A 18 -8.32 5.95 11.16
C LEU A 18 -7.66 7.32 11.40
N GLY A 19 -7.05 7.52 12.56
CA GLY A 19 -6.30 8.74 12.84
C GLY A 19 -5.14 8.97 11.88
N ALA A 20 -4.35 7.91 11.55
CA ALA A 20 -3.28 8.01 10.57
C ALA A 20 -3.80 8.27 9.14
N VAL A 21 -4.91 7.65 8.76
CA VAL A 21 -5.57 7.87 7.47
C VAL A 21 -6.08 9.30 7.34
N GLN A 22 -6.78 9.81 8.34
CA GLN A 22 -7.29 11.18 8.36
C GLN A 22 -6.17 12.21 8.33
N LEU A 23 -5.11 11.99 9.12
CA LEU A 23 -3.93 12.86 9.11
C LEU A 23 -3.24 12.88 7.74
N ALA A 24 -3.17 11.76 7.04
CA ALA A 24 -2.61 11.71 5.68
C ALA A 24 -3.38 12.63 4.71
N TRP A 25 -4.71 12.66 4.80
CA TRP A 25 -5.53 13.58 4.00
C TRP A 25 -5.30 15.04 4.37
N GLN A 26 -5.18 15.35 5.66
CA GLN A 26 -4.84 16.70 6.15
C GLN A 26 -3.44 17.13 5.66
N GLN A 27 -2.52 16.19 5.52
CA GLN A 27 -1.18 16.38 4.97
C GLN A 27 -1.15 16.33 3.42
N HIS A 28 -2.31 16.40 2.77
CA HIS A 28 -2.45 16.48 1.30
C HIS A 28 -1.87 15.26 0.55
N ALA A 29 -1.91 14.06 1.12
CA ALA A 29 -1.58 12.85 0.38
C ALA A 29 -2.53 12.66 -0.82
N ASP A 30 -2.02 12.14 -1.94
CA ASP A 30 -2.83 11.85 -3.13
C ASP A 30 -3.59 10.54 -2.97
N ALA A 31 -3.00 9.60 -2.24
CA ALA A 31 -3.56 8.31 -1.87
C ALA A 31 -3.09 7.90 -0.47
N VAL A 32 -3.79 6.95 0.12
CA VAL A 32 -3.35 6.24 1.33
C VAL A 32 -3.17 4.77 0.99
N GLU A 33 -2.17 4.17 1.57
CA GLU A 33 -1.97 2.73 1.57
C GLU A 33 -2.27 2.17 2.96
N VAL A 34 -2.89 0.98 3.00
CA VAL A 34 -3.17 0.22 4.24
C VAL A 34 -2.99 -1.27 4.02
N ASP A 35 -2.58 -1.98 5.08
CA ASP A 35 -2.45 -3.44 5.08
C ASP A 35 -3.73 -4.11 5.59
N VAL A 36 -4.20 -5.18 4.93
CA VAL A 36 -5.39 -5.92 5.37
C VAL A 36 -5.09 -7.38 5.67
N ARG A 37 -5.73 -7.85 6.74
CA ARG A 37 -5.80 -9.26 7.14
C ARG A 37 -7.25 -9.66 7.40
N ILE A 38 -7.49 -10.95 7.51
CA ILE A 38 -8.80 -11.50 7.82
C ILE A 38 -8.86 -11.91 9.29
N SER A 39 -9.92 -11.50 9.98
CA SER A 39 -10.22 -11.93 11.36
C SER A 39 -10.85 -13.32 11.38
N ARG A 40 -10.96 -13.94 12.57
CA ARG A 40 -11.60 -15.25 12.75
C ARG A 40 -13.06 -15.30 12.24
N ASP A 41 -13.76 -14.19 12.34
CA ASP A 41 -15.15 -14.03 11.89
C ASP A 41 -15.26 -13.43 10.48
N GLY A 42 -14.19 -13.51 9.68
CA GLY A 42 -14.20 -13.21 8.25
C GLY A 42 -14.17 -11.72 7.89
N GLN A 43 -13.89 -10.82 8.84
CA GLN A 43 -13.82 -9.39 8.56
C GLN A 43 -12.45 -8.96 8.05
N LEU A 44 -12.39 -8.08 7.04
CA LEU A 44 -11.14 -7.45 6.62
C LEU A 44 -10.78 -6.33 7.61
N VAL A 45 -9.74 -6.57 8.39
CA VAL A 45 -9.21 -5.65 9.40
C VAL A 45 -7.88 -5.06 8.96
N VAL A 46 -7.65 -3.80 9.34
CA VAL A 46 -6.49 -3.05 8.87
C VAL A 46 -5.36 -3.14 9.87
N ILE A 47 -4.40 -4.02 9.58
CA ILE A 47 -3.23 -4.29 10.42
C ILE A 47 -2.11 -4.97 9.59
N HIS A 48 -0.85 -4.56 9.81
CA HIS A 48 0.29 -5.10 9.07
C HIS A 48 0.68 -6.52 9.53
N ASP A 49 0.96 -6.68 10.85
CA ASP A 49 1.51 -7.92 11.39
C ASP A 49 0.44 -9.02 11.42
N ASP A 50 0.86 -10.28 11.40
CA ASP A 50 -0.05 -11.42 11.54
C ASP A 50 -0.59 -11.58 12.97
N ASN A 51 -0.06 -10.82 13.92
CA ASN A 51 -0.45 -10.82 15.32
C ASN A 51 -0.52 -9.39 15.87
N THR A 52 -1.19 -9.24 17.02
CA THR A 52 -1.45 -7.93 17.64
C THR A 52 -0.38 -7.48 18.63
N ARG A 53 0.80 -8.14 18.68
CA ARG A 53 1.83 -7.91 19.70
C ARG A 53 2.43 -6.52 19.66
N ARG A 54 2.83 -6.07 18.47
CA ARG A 54 3.60 -4.82 18.31
C ARG A 54 2.75 -3.58 18.57
N THR A 55 1.55 -3.52 18.04
CA THR A 55 0.69 -2.34 18.14
C THR A 55 -0.36 -2.45 19.24
N GLY A 56 -0.94 -3.64 19.47
CA GLY A 56 -2.00 -3.88 20.45
C GLY A 56 -1.53 -4.52 21.77
N LYS A 57 -0.22 -4.83 21.91
CA LYS A 57 0.39 -5.45 23.10
C LYS A 57 -0.20 -6.82 23.51
N ALA A 58 -0.98 -7.46 22.65
CA ALA A 58 -1.56 -8.78 22.86
C ALA A 58 -0.91 -9.78 21.88
N ALA A 59 -0.23 -10.81 22.36
CA ALA A 59 0.50 -11.77 21.53
C ALA A 59 -0.43 -12.86 20.96
N ARG A 60 -1.47 -12.44 20.19
CA ARG A 60 -2.42 -13.35 19.54
C ARG A 60 -2.46 -13.10 18.05
N LYS A 61 -2.62 -14.16 17.24
CA LYS A 61 -2.78 -14.02 15.79
C LYS A 61 -4.09 -13.29 15.47
N VAL A 62 -4.09 -12.51 14.43
CA VAL A 62 -5.28 -11.79 13.93
C VAL A 62 -6.37 -12.79 13.54
N SER A 63 -6.00 -13.87 12.84
CA SER A 63 -6.89 -14.95 12.42
C SER A 63 -7.56 -15.72 13.57
N ASP A 64 -7.02 -15.62 14.78
CA ASP A 64 -7.56 -16.30 15.96
C ASP A 64 -8.49 -15.40 16.79
N GLN A 65 -8.72 -14.16 16.35
CA GLN A 65 -9.50 -13.13 17.05
C GLN A 65 -10.68 -12.67 16.19
N THR A 66 -11.84 -12.48 16.81
CA THR A 66 -12.99 -11.82 16.18
C THR A 66 -12.73 -10.31 16.06
N LEU A 67 -13.49 -9.63 15.22
CA LEU A 67 -13.47 -8.17 15.12
C LEU A 67 -13.70 -7.51 16.50
N THR A 68 -14.62 -8.03 17.31
CA THR A 68 -14.89 -7.50 18.65
C THR A 68 -13.66 -7.60 19.56
N GLU A 69 -12.96 -8.75 19.55
CA GLU A 69 -11.73 -8.94 20.32
C GLU A 69 -10.61 -8.01 19.83
N LEU A 70 -10.43 -7.88 18.52
CA LEU A 70 -9.43 -6.99 17.91
C LEU A 70 -9.70 -5.51 18.25
N ARG A 71 -10.96 -5.09 18.26
CA ARG A 71 -11.37 -3.72 18.60
C ARG A 71 -11.26 -3.38 20.09
N SER A 72 -11.15 -4.36 20.95
CA SER A 72 -10.88 -4.10 22.38
C SER A 72 -9.47 -3.58 22.65
N LEU A 73 -8.54 -3.78 21.69
CA LEU A 73 -7.14 -3.40 21.81
C LEU A 73 -6.94 -1.91 21.51
N ASP A 74 -6.15 -1.22 22.34
CA ASP A 74 -5.64 0.12 22.05
C ASP A 74 -4.39 0.00 21.18
N VAL A 75 -4.49 0.36 19.90
CA VAL A 75 -3.38 0.30 18.93
C VAL A 75 -2.74 1.66 18.64
N GLY A 76 -3.11 2.69 19.39
CA GLY A 76 -2.56 4.04 19.24
C GLY A 76 -1.58 4.45 20.34
N ARG A 77 -1.80 4.01 21.57
CA ARG A 77 -1.06 4.47 22.76
C ARG A 77 0.46 4.27 22.66
N TRP A 78 0.94 3.27 21.93
CA TRP A 78 2.36 3.02 21.73
C TRP A 78 3.05 4.16 20.96
N ARG A 79 2.29 4.91 20.14
CA ARG A 79 2.77 6.05 19.36
C ARG A 79 2.78 7.36 20.16
N GLY A 80 1.94 7.46 21.18
CA GLY A 80 1.83 8.63 22.06
C GLY A 80 0.48 8.72 22.74
N ARG A 81 0.41 9.45 23.86
CA ARG A 81 -0.83 9.58 24.64
C ARG A 81 -1.98 10.21 23.86
N GLN A 82 -1.67 11.13 22.93
CA GLN A 82 -2.66 11.79 22.08
C GLN A 82 -3.40 10.82 21.16
N TRP A 83 -2.83 9.63 20.90
CA TRP A 83 -3.41 8.57 20.07
C TRP A 83 -4.05 7.45 20.90
N SER A 84 -4.13 7.62 22.22
CA SER A 84 -4.76 6.62 23.08
C SER A 84 -6.23 6.46 22.72
N GLY A 85 -6.66 5.20 22.60
CA GLY A 85 -8.03 4.88 22.21
C GLY A 85 -8.21 4.56 20.73
N GLU A 86 -7.19 4.73 19.87
CA GLU A 86 -7.24 4.24 18.50
C GLU A 86 -7.46 2.73 18.48
N ARG A 87 -8.30 2.27 17.55
CA ARG A 87 -8.69 0.87 17.40
C ARG A 87 -8.25 0.33 16.05
N ILE A 88 -8.17 -1.00 15.92
CA ILE A 88 -7.98 -1.65 14.62
C ILE A 88 -9.25 -1.41 13.80
N PRO A 89 -9.18 -0.66 12.68
CA PRO A 89 -10.36 -0.42 11.86
C PRO A 89 -10.63 -1.59 10.91
N THR A 90 -11.85 -1.66 10.41
CA THR A 90 -12.17 -2.48 9.25
C THR A 90 -11.77 -1.77 7.96
N LEU A 91 -11.58 -2.53 6.88
CA LEU A 91 -11.38 -1.94 5.55
C LEU A 91 -12.58 -1.07 5.13
N GLU A 92 -13.80 -1.46 5.48
CA GLU A 92 -15.02 -0.71 5.19
C GLU A 92 -14.98 0.70 5.82
N GLU A 93 -14.52 0.82 7.07
CA GLU A 93 -14.36 2.11 7.76
C GLU A 93 -13.27 2.98 7.12
N VAL A 94 -12.13 2.37 6.74
CA VAL A 94 -11.08 3.09 6.03
C VAL A 94 -11.58 3.57 4.67
N MET A 95 -12.27 2.74 3.91
CA MET A 95 -12.85 3.13 2.63
C MET A 95 -13.85 4.28 2.78
N ALA A 96 -14.66 4.29 3.83
CA ALA A 96 -15.59 5.38 4.12
C ALA A 96 -14.85 6.71 4.41
N ALA A 97 -13.65 6.65 5.00
CA ALA A 97 -12.82 7.81 5.31
C ALA A 97 -12.02 8.37 4.11
N VAL A 98 -12.04 7.71 2.94
CA VAL A 98 -11.35 8.20 1.73
C VAL A 98 -12.16 9.33 1.09
N PRO A 99 -11.61 10.53 0.86
CA PRO A 99 -12.30 11.64 0.20
C PRO A 99 -12.67 11.30 -1.26
N LEU A 100 -13.69 11.96 -1.78
CA LEU A 100 -14.06 11.82 -3.19
C LEU A 100 -12.88 12.19 -4.10
N GLY A 101 -12.65 11.36 -5.12
CA GLY A 101 -11.56 11.58 -6.07
C GLY A 101 -10.19 11.06 -5.62
N ARG A 102 -10.01 10.71 -4.34
CA ARG A 102 -8.77 10.11 -3.83
C ARG A 102 -8.75 8.59 -4.03
N ARG A 103 -7.56 8.00 -3.94
CA ARG A 103 -7.33 6.57 -4.14
C ARG A 103 -6.93 5.90 -2.81
N LEU A 104 -7.25 4.60 -2.73
CA LEU A 104 -6.83 3.75 -1.62
C LEU A 104 -6.03 2.56 -2.17
N PHE A 105 -4.80 2.41 -1.72
CA PHE A 105 -3.99 1.22 -1.93
C PHE A 105 -4.26 0.25 -0.79
N VAL A 106 -4.56 -0.99 -1.11
CA VAL A 106 -4.85 -2.04 -0.14
C VAL A 106 -3.86 -3.17 -0.32
N GLU A 107 -2.93 -3.34 0.63
CA GLU A 107 -2.01 -4.47 0.62
C GLU A 107 -2.68 -5.69 1.25
N PHE A 108 -2.88 -6.73 0.45
CA PHE A 108 -3.43 -8.00 0.92
C PHE A 108 -2.32 -8.89 1.49
N LYS A 109 -2.32 -9.01 2.83
CA LYS A 109 -1.50 -9.95 3.61
C LYS A 109 -2.24 -11.27 3.86
N ALA A 110 -3.54 -11.31 3.54
CA ALA A 110 -4.40 -12.49 3.59
C ALA A 110 -4.35 -13.27 2.26
N GLY A 111 -4.81 -14.51 2.28
CA GLY A 111 -4.99 -15.33 1.09
C GLY A 111 -6.27 -14.97 0.29
N PRO A 112 -6.59 -15.79 -0.72
CA PRO A 112 -7.77 -15.59 -1.57
C PRO A 112 -9.11 -15.56 -0.82
N ASP A 113 -9.17 -16.13 0.38
CA ASP A 113 -10.36 -16.09 1.27
C ASP A 113 -10.81 -14.66 1.61
N ALA A 114 -9.92 -13.66 1.40
CA ALA A 114 -10.24 -12.25 1.58
C ALA A 114 -11.07 -11.65 0.43
N ILE A 115 -11.11 -12.28 -0.74
CA ILE A 115 -11.71 -11.71 -1.97
C ILE A 115 -13.23 -11.54 -1.86
N PRO A 116 -14.01 -12.53 -1.36
CA PRO A 116 -15.46 -12.37 -1.22
C PRO A 116 -15.84 -11.18 -0.33
N GLU A 117 -15.11 -10.98 0.76
CA GLU A 117 -15.37 -9.87 1.68
C GLU A 117 -14.98 -8.52 1.05
N LEU A 118 -13.84 -8.44 0.34
CA LEU A 118 -13.51 -7.23 -0.43
C LEU A 118 -14.59 -6.90 -1.45
N SER A 119 -15.08 -7.90 -2.20
CA SER A 119 -16.14 -7.72 -3.19
C SER A 119 -17.44 -7.22 -2.54
N ARG A 120 -17.78 -7.71 -1.35
CA ARG A 120 -18.93 -7.25 -0.57
C ARG A 120 -18.77 -5.78 -0.17
N ILE A 121 -17.61 -5.42 0.40
CA ILE A 121 -17.30 -4.06 0.84
C ILE A 121 -17.31 -3.09 -0.34
N ALA A 122 -16.67 -3.45 -1.46
CA ALA A 122 -16.59 -2.61 -2.65
C ALA A 122 -18.00 -2.29 -3.20
N ARG A 123 -18.88 -3.31 -3.30
CA ARG A 123 -20.28 -3.10 -3.73
C ARG A 123 -21.04 -2.16 -2.79
N ARG A 124 -20.89 -2.33 -1.47
CA ARG A 124 -21.59 -1.51 -0.47
C ARG A 124 -21.10 -0.07 -0.42
N SER A 125 -19.82 0.14 -0.68
CA SER A 125 -19.20 1.47 -0.61
C SER A 125 -19.73 2.45 -1.66
N GLY A 126 -20.36 1.95 -2.75
CA GLY A 126 -20.76 2.75 -3.91
C GLY A 126 -19.61 3.44 -4.64
N ARG A 127 -18.35 3.12 -4.28
CA ARG A 127 -17.16 3.73 -4.88
C ARG A 127 -16.77 3.01 -6.17
N PRO A 128 -16.30 3.75 -7.20
CA PRO A 128 -15.77 3.13 -8.40
C PRO A 128 -14.60 2.20 -8.06
N PRO A 129 -14.59 0.93 -8.51
CA PRO A 129 -13.48 -0.01 -8.27
C PRO A 129 -12.11 0.55 -8.68
N ALA A 130 -12.05 1.36 -9.74
CA ALA A 130 -10.83 2.03 -10.21
C ALA A 130 -10.18 2.99 -9.19
N ARG A 131 -10.85 3.30 -8.06
CA ARG A 131 -10.26 4.08 -6.97
C ARG A 131 -9.56 3.22 -5.91
N ILE A 132 -9.69 1.91 -6.02
CA ILE A 132 -8.99 0.94 -5.18
C ILE A 132 -7.85 0.34 -5.99
N VAL A 133 -6.66 0.34 -5.41
CA VAL A 133 -5.48 -0.34 -5.95
C VAL A 133 -5.17 -1.52 -5.03
N ALA A 134 -5.36 -2.72 -5.52
CA ALA A 134 -4.97 -3.93 -4.79
C ALA A 134 -3.50 -4.21 -5.02
N ILE A 135 -2.76 -4.38 -3.94
CA ILE A 135 -1.34 -4.73 -3.99
C ILE A 135 -1.08 -5.95 -3.10
N SER A 136 -0.15 -6.81 -3.48
CA SER A 136 0.31 -7.94 -2.66
C SER A 136 1.67 -8.44 -3.13
N PHE A 137 2.46 -9.01 -2.21
CA PHE A 137 3.65 -9.80 -2.54
C PHE A 137 3.28 -11.14 -3.22
N SER A 138 2.08 -11.66 -2.98
CA SER A 138 1.57 -12.85 -3.65
C SER A 138 1.05 -12.49 -5.05
N LEU A 139 1.81 -12.91 -6.07
CA LEU A 139 1.39 -12.75 -7.48
C LEU A 139 0.05 -13.44 -7.74
N GLU A 140 -0.17 -14.60 -7.12
CA GLU A 140 -1.42 -15.36 -7.28
C GLU A 140 -2.61 -14.60 -6.68
N MET A 141 -2.42 -13.95 -5.51
CA MET A 141 -3.47 -13.14 -4.89
C MET A 141 -3.93 -11.98 -5.79
N VAL A 142 -2.99 -11.18 -6.31
CA VAL A 142 -3.35 -10.04 -7.18
C VAL A 142 -3.92 -10.49 -8.52
N LYS A 143 -3.48 -11.64 -9.04
CA LYS A 143 -4.05 -12.28 -10.25
C LYS A 143 -5.51 -12.68 -10.05
N GLN A 144 -5.83 -13.32 -8.92
CA GLN A 144 -7.21 -13.72 -8.59
C GLN A 144 -8.09 -12.50 -8.35
N LEU A 145 -7.60 -11.50 -7.61
CA LEU A 145 -8.31 -10.23 -7.43
C LEU A 145 -8.65 -9.57 -8.76
N LYS A 146 -7.68 -9.52 -9.69
CA LYS A 146 -7.90 -8.95 -11.02
C LYS A 146 -8.93 -9.75 -11.84
N ALA A 147 -8.92 -11.07 -11.74
CA ALA A 147 -9.89 -11.93 -12.43
C ALA A 147 -11.32 -11.74 -11.91
N GLU A 148 -11.50 -11.65 -10.58
CA GLU A 148 -12.82 -11.51 -9.96
C GLU A 148 -13.35 -10.07 -9.96
N MET A 149 -12.46 -9.08 -9.97
CA MET A 149 -12.80 -7.65 -9.96
C MET A 149 -12.04 -6.91 -11.09
N PRO A 150 -12.38 -7.08 -12.38
CA PRO A 150 -11.61 -6.54 -13.51
C PRO A 150 -11.47 -5.01 -13.51
N GLY A 151 -12.44 -4.30 -12.91
CA GLY A 151 -12.40 -2.84 -12.76
C GLY A 151 -11.43 -2.32 -11.68
N LEU A 152 -10.89 -3.22 -10.84
CA LEU A 152 -9.90 -2.91 -9.82
C LEU A 152 -8.52 -2.75 -10.48
N GLU A 153 -7.73 -1.78 -10.03
CA GLU A 153 -6.31 -1.73 -10.37
C GLU A 153 -5.55 -2.72 -9.50
N ALA A 154 -4.77 -3.62 -10.11
CA ALA A 154 -4.03 -4.65 -9.40
C ALA A 154 -2.54 -4.57 -9.73
N CYS A 155 -1.68 -4.47 -8.71
CA CYS A 155 -0.23 -4.37 -8.85
C CYS A 155 0.49 -5.41 -7.99
N TRP A 156 1.55 -5.99 -8.55
CA TRP A 156 2.38 -6.92 -7.82
C TRP A 156 3.48 -6.20 -7.05
N ILE A 157 3.55 -6.43 -5.73
CA ILE A 157 4.65 -5.92 -4.89
C ILE A 157 5.87 -6.82 -5.10
N SER A 158 7.01 -6.22 -5.43
CA SER A 158 8.25 -6.97 -5.65
C SER A 158 9.45 -6.29 -5.02
N SER A 159 10.26 -7.09 -4.33
CA SER A 159 11.58 -6.70 -3.84
C SER A 159 12.66 -7.19 -4.81
N PHE A 160 13.83 -6.59 -4.71
CA PHE A 160 14.97 -6.94 -5.53
C PHE A 160 16.04 -7.69 -4.75
N ARG A 161 16.67 -8.68 -5.41
CA ARG A 161 17.87 -9.35 -4.94
C ARG A 161 19.04 -8.99 -5.87
N HIS A 162 20.16 -8.58 -5.30
CA HIS A 162 21.40 -8.37 -6.05
C HIS A 162 22.25 -9.63 -6.02
N TYR A 163 22.62 -10.14 -7.19
CA TYR A 163 23.57 -11.23 -7.36
C TYR A 163 24.94 -10.66 -7.76
N TRP A 164 25.99 -11.09 -7.08
CA TRP A 164 27.36 -10.59 -7.32
C TRP A 164 28.05 -11.28 -8.51
N LYS A 165 27.67 -12.52 -8.80
CA LYS A 165 28.25 -13.32 -9.90
C LYS A 165 27.14 -14.11 -10.64
N PRO A 166 26.79 -13.76 -11.90
CA PRO A 166 27.11 -12.48 -12.55
C PRO A 166 26.43 -11.31 -11.84
N ALA A 167 27.02 -10.12 -11.88
CA ALA A 167 26.46 -8.92 -11.26
C ALA A 167 25.14 -8.54 -11.92
N ARG A 168 24.03 -8.82 -11.23
CA ARG A 168 22.68 -8.54 -11.74
C ARG A 168 21.67 -8.35 -10.61
N TRP A 169 20.62 -7.61 -10.92
CA TRP A 169 19.44 -7.52 -10.08
C TRP A 169 18.36 -8.49 -10.59
N SER A 170 17.64 -9.14 -9.67
CA SER A 170 16.46 -9.95 -9.97
C SER A 170 15.33 -9.57 -8.99
N PRO A 171 14.08 -9.46 -9.48
CA PRO A 171 13.71 -9.55 -10.89
C PRO A 171 14.22 -8.36 -11.70
N GLY A 172 14.57 -8.59 -12.97
CA GLY A 172 14.81 -7.54 -13.96
C GLY A 172 13.50 -7.07 -14.58
N ALA A 173 13.56 -5.96 -15.35
CA ALA A 173 12.36 -5.39 -16.00
C ALA A 173 11.63 -6.41 -16.90
N GLY A 174 12.36 -7.29 -17.62
CA GLY A 174 11.77 -8.33 -18.46
C GLY A 174 10.99 -9.37 -17.66
N GLU A 175 11.54 -9.80 -16.51
CA GLU A 175 10.88 -10.76 -15.62
C GLU A 175 9.60 -10.19 -15.03
N LEU A 176 9.64 -8.91 -14.58
CA LEU A 176 8.46 -8.20 -14.07
C LEU A 176 7.36 -8.07 -15.14
N ILE A 177 7.73 -7.67 -16.36
CA ILE A 177 6.80 -7.55 -17.49
C ILE A 177 6.14 -8.89 -17.81
N ALA A 178 6.94 -9.96 -17.90
CA ALA A 178 6.42 -11.29 -18.21
C ALA A 178 5.44 -11.78 -17.13
N ALA A 179 5.80 -11.63 -15.85
CA ALA A 179 4.94 -12.01 -14.73
C ALA A 179 3.63 -11.20 -14.69
N ALA A 180 3.72 -9.86 -14.79
CA ALA A 180 2.56 -8.98 -14.76
C ALA A 180 1.60 -9.25 -15.93
N ARG A 181 2.12 -9.42 -17.16
CA ARG A 181 1.30 -9.75 -18.34
C ARG A 181 0.61 -11.11 -18.22
N LYS A 182 1.35 -12.14 -17.77
CA LYS A 182 0.77 -13.48 -17.54
C LYS A 182 -0.36 -13.47 -16.51
N ALA A 183 -0.28 -12.57 -15.52
CA ALA A 183 -1.26 -12.41 -14.47
C ALA A 183 -2.34 -11.34 -14.79
N GLY A 184 -2.28 -10.65 -15.94
CA GLY A 184 -3.24 -9.62 -16.35
C GLY A 184 -3.21 -8.36 -15.50
N LEU A 185 -2.06 -8.02 -14.89
CA LEU A 185 -1.94 -6.92 -13.93
C LEU A 185 -1.77 -5.56 -14.61
N ASP A 186 -2.18 -4.51 -13.89
CA ASP A 186 -2.09 -3.11 -14.34
C ASP A 186 -0.73 -2.47 -14.00
N GLY A 187 0.03 -3.05 -13.05
CA GLY A 187 1.29 -2.46 -12.63
C GLY A 187 2.11 -3.31 -11.67
N VAL A 188 3.18 -2.67 -11.19
CA VAL A 188 4.10 -3.21 -10.18
C VAL A 188 4.36 -2.16 -9.10
N ASP A 189 4.56 -2.62 -7.87
CA ASP A 189 4.94 -1.79 -6.73
C ASP A 189 6.30 -2.28 -6.17
N LEU A 190 7.35 -1.48 -6.34
CA LEU A 190 8.72 -1.93 -6.29
C LEU A 190 9.47 -1.39 -5.08
N ASP A 191 10.32 -2.24 -4.47
CA ASP A 191 11.24 -1.82 -3.42
C ASP A 191 12.19 -0.74 -3.93
N ALA A 192 12.18 0.42 -3.27
CA ALA A 192 13.01 1.57 -3.61
C ALA A 192 14.52 1.29 -3.60
N ARG A 193 14.98 0.20 -3.01
CA ARG A 193 16.40 -0.21 -2.99
C ARG A 193 16.87 -0.83 -4.30
N GLY A 194 15.94 -1.15 -5.19
CA GLY A 194 16.22 -1.75 -6.49
C GLY A 194 16.86 -0.80 -7.52
N PRO A 195 17.18 -1.32 -8.71
CA PRO A 195 17.86 -0.58 -9.79
C PRO A 195 16.88 0.29 -10.60
N ILE A 196 16.03 1.05 -9.90
CA ILE A 196 14.96 1.84 -10.51
C ILE A 196 15.53 3.14 -11.08
N ASN A 197 15.68 3.19 -12.40
CA ASN A 197 16.13 4.37 -13.15
C ASN A 197 15.20 4.60 -14.36
N ALA A 198 15.43 5.70 -15.10
CA ALA A 198 14.59 6.10 -16.22
C ALA A 198 14.49 5.03 -17.34
N ILE A 199 15.56 4.28 -17.60
CA ILE A 199 15.55 3.19 -18.59
C ILE A 199 14.67 2.04 -18.10
N PHE A 200 14.81 1.65 -16.84
CA PHE A 200 14.04 0.59 -16.21
C PHE A 200 12.55 0.94 -16.19
N VAL A 201 12.19 2.12 -15.69
CA VAL A 201 10.80 2.60 -15.64
C VAL A 201 10.18 2.67 -17.03
N ARG A 202 10.91 3.24 -18.02
CA ARG A 202 10.43 3.33 -19.40
C ARG A 202 10.14 1.97 -20.03
N LYS A 203 10.92 0.93 -19.72
CA LYS A 203 10.64 -0.43 -20.20
C LYS A 203 9.30 -0.95 -19.66
N LEU A 204 9.03 -0.78 -18.37
CA LEU A 204 7.77 -1.17 -17.73
C LEU A 204 6.58 -0.39 -18.31
N LYS A 205 6.71 0.93 -18.45
CA LYS A 205 5.65 1.79 -18.99
C LYS A 205 5.35 1.52 -20.47
N ARG A 206 6.35 1.22 -21.29
CA ARG A 206 6.15 0.76 -22.68
C ARG A 206 5.40 -0.58 -22.77
N ALA A 207 5.46 -1.40 -21.73
CA ALA A 207 4.68 -2.61 -21.61
C ALA A 207 3.24 -2.38 -21.09
N GLY A 208 2.84 -1.12 -20.85
CA GLY A 208 1.53 -0.72 -20.34
C GLY A 208 1.41 -0.78 -18.81
N LEU A 209 2.51 -1.01 -18.09
CA LEU A 209 2.47 -1.15 -16.63
C LEU A 209 2.65 0.19 -15.92
N LYS A 210 1.85 0.41 -14.88
CA LYS A 210 2.11 1.44 -13.86
C LYS A 210 3.27 1.02 -12.96
N VAL A 211 4.00 1.99 -12.45
CA VAL A 211 5.19 1.77 -11.61
C VAL A 211 5.06 2.59 -10.34
N TYR A 212 4.82 1.91 -9.23
CA TYR A 212 4.83 2.47 -7.87
C TYR A 212 6.09 2.05 -7.15
N VAL A 213 6.51 2.79 -6.12
CA VAL A 213 7.76 2.51 -5.40
C VAL A 213 7.59 2.75 -3.90
N TRP A 214 8.01 1.78 -3.07
CA TRP A 214 7.94 1.79 -1.60
C TRP A 214 9.29 1.44 -0.96
N THR A 215 9.62 1.81 0.28
CA THR A 215 9.11 2.97 1.00
C THR A 215 10.16 4.07 0.88
N VAL A 216 9.76 5.28 0.55
CA VAL A 216 10.67 6.38 0.23
C VAL A 216 10.47 7.55 1.18
N ASP A 217 11.32 7.67 2.19
CA ASP A 217 11.33 8.76 3.17
C ASP A 217 12.48 9.76 2.94
N SER A 218 13.08 9.75 1.74
CA SER A 218 14.16 10.65 1.35
C SER A 218 13.72 11.53 0.16
N ALA A 219 13.74 12.84 0.33
CA ALA A 219 13.40 13.79 -0.73
C ALA A 219 14.34 13.68 -1.95
N VAL A 220 15.62 13.44 -1.72
CA VAL A 220 16.61 13.23 -2.80
C VAL A 220 16.25 12.00 -3.62
N LYS A 221 15.89 10.90 -2.95
CA LYS A 221 15.50 9.67 -3.62
C LYS A 221 14.16 9.84 -4.35
N ALA A 222 13.20 10.50 -3.72
CA ALA A 222 11.91 10.79 -4.32
C ALA A 222 12.04 11.60 -5.62
N ARG A 223 12.91 12.62 -5.66
CA ARG A 223 13.20 13.39 -6.89
C ARG A 223 13.80 12.53 -7.99
N LYS A 224 14.77 11.68 -7.67
CA LYS A 224 15.37 10.75 -8.65
C LYS A 224 14.33 9.81 -9.23
N LEU A 225 13.42 9.30 -8.42
CA LEU A 225 12.34 8.42 -8.87
C LEU A 225 11.29 9.18 -9.69
N ALA A 226 10.93 10.42 -9.29
CA ALA A 226 10.07 11.29 -10.06
C ALA A 226 10.66 11.59 -11.45
N ALA A 227 11.94 11.94 -11.52
CA ALA A 227 12.66 12.16 -12.79
C ALA A 227 12.76 10.86 -13.61
N ALA A 228 12.80 9.69 -12.97
CA ALA A 228 12.74 8.41 -13.67
C ALA A 228 11.35 8.10 -14.25
N GLY A 229 10.29 8.83 -13.85
CA GLY A 229 8.95 8.73 -14.40
C GLY A 229 8.05 7.70 -13.71
N VAL A 230 8.27 7.40 -12.42
CA VAL A 230 7.36 6.53 -11.63
C VAL A 230 5.99 7.19 -11.48
N ASP A 231 4.93 6.39 -11.34
CA ASP A 231 3.56 6.88 -11.22
C ASP A 231 3.24 7.32 -9.78
N GLY A 232 3.82 6.66 -8.77
CA GLY A 232 3.64 7.04 -7.36
C GLY A 232 4.77 6.56 -6.46
N ILE A 233 4.85 7.20 -5.30
CA ILE A 233 5.81 6.90 -4.23
C ILE A 233 5.06 6.72 -2.93
N THR A 234 5.27 5.57 -2.27
CA THR A 234 4.76 5.28 -0.94
C THR A 234 5.75 5.75 0.12
N THR A 235 5.30 6.58 1.07
CA THR A 235 6.13 7.21 2.10
C THR A 235 5.44 7.23 3.47
N ASN A 236 6.23 7.14 4.54
CA ASN A 236 5.72 7.31 5.91
C ASN A 236 5.45 8.79 6.26
N ARG A 237 5.97 9.75 5.46
CA ARG A 237 5.99 11.19 5.75
C ARG A 237 5.36 12.01 4.62
N PRO A 238 4.05 11.82 4.30
CA PRO A 238 3.46 12.37 3.09
C PRO A 238 3.52 13.90 3.03
N GLY A 239 3.16 14.60 4.10
CA GLY A 239 3.20 16.07 4.16
C GLY A 239 4.61 16.64 4.03
N TRP A 240 5.56 16.07 4.79
CA TRP A 240 6.96 16.47 4.70
C TRP A 240 7.55 16.23 3.29
N LEU A 241 7.24 15.07 2.69
CA LEU A 241 7.75 14.75 1.36
C LEU A 241 7.19 15.71 0.31
N ARG A 242 5.89 16.04 0.37
CA ARG A 242 5.25 17.01 -0.51
C ARG A 242 5.94 18.37 -0.40
N GLN A 243 6.06 18.91 0.81
CA GLN A 243 6.75 20.16 1.04
C GLN A 243 8.15 20.16 0.44
N LYS A 244 8.94 19.10 0.68
CA LYS A 244 10.31 18.98 0.16
C LYS A 244 10.39 18.84 -1.36
N LEU A 245 9.37 18.34 -2.01
CA LEU A 245 9.31 18.29 -3.48
C LEU A 245 8.92 19.65 -4.08
N ASP A 246 8.07 20.40 -3.37
CA ASP A 246 7.60 21.73 -3.83
C ASP A 246 8.65 22.83 -3.60
N GLU A 247 9.49 22.74 -2.54
CA GLU A 247 10.52 23.72 -2.17
C GLU A 247 11.66 23.87 -3.19
N LEU A 248 11.88 22.89 -4.08
CA LEU A 248 12.99 22.95 -5.02
C LEU A 248 12.46 22.71 -6.43
N PRO A 249 12.67 23.67 -7.36
CA PRO A 249 12.35 23.46 -8.77
C PRO A 249 13.08 22.20 -9.27
N PHE A 250 12.41 21.43 -10.14
CA PHE A 250 13.06 20.34 -10.85
C PHE A 250 14.30 20.89 -11.54
N LEU A 251 15.48 20.49 -11.09
CA LEU A 251 16.71 20.77 -11.85
C LEU A 251 16.56 20.08 -13.21
N PRO A 252 16.85 20.80 -14.29
CA PRO A 252 16.74 20.30 -15.66
C PRO A 252 17.63 19.10 -15.92
#